data_efcec8aaca02d8a56d5d07c754715f7c
#
_entry.id   efcec8aaca02d8a56d5d07c754715f7c
#
_cell.length_a   1.000
_cell.length_b   1.000
_cell.length_c   1.000
_cell.angle_alpha   90.00
_cell.angle_beta   90.00
_cell.angle_gamma   90.00
#
_symmetry.space_group_name_H-M   'P 1'
#
loop_
_entity.id
_entity.type
_entity.pdbx_description
1 polymer ?
#
loop_
_entity_poly.entity_id
_entity_poly.type
_entity_poly.pdbx_seq_one_letter_code
_entity_poly.pdbx_strand_id
1 'polypeptide(L)'
;MLEIQKKLTPYNYTAMSNKKNLYIVIHYVGAVSTAKNNAVYYASQKLNASAHYFVDETSIWQSVKDEDRSWHCGGGLQGNNGHTFHGICTNSNSIGIEMCVKKTSSGEWYFEGKTVENTIDLVKYLMQKHNIPIDRVIRHYDVTGKNCPAPYVDEIAWADFKKRLTETKELTTPNDIVWELGYRGIVSDTKGMLAEMNENPNGRLYWLARKALKYMREHD
;
A
#
# COMPACT_ATOMS: atom_id res chain seq x y z
N MET A 1 8.89 -6.84 0.37
CA MET A 1 8.02 -5.91 1.13
C MET A 1 8.48 -5.82 2.58
N LEU A 2 8.37 -4.66 3.20
CA LEU A 2 8.58 -4.53 4.65
C LEU A 2 7.48 -5.27 5.43
N GLU A 3 7.82 -5.72 6.66
CA GLU A 3 6.82 -6.28 7.58
C GLU A 3 5.77 -5.22 7.95
N ILE A 4 4.50 -5.59 7.87
CA ILE A 4 3.39 -4.70 8.25
C ILE A 4 3.28 -4.69 9.78
N GLN A 5 3.60 -3.56 10.38
CA GLN A 5 3.41 -3.31 11.79
C GLN A 5 1.96 -2.89 12.07
N LYS A 6 1.47 -3.11 13.29
CA LYS A 6 0.08 -2.82 13.65
C LYS A 6 -0.01 -1.84 14.79
N LYS A 7 -0.79 -0.78 14.59
CA LYS A 7 -1.26 0.14 15.63
C LYS A 7 -2.72 0.47 15.32
N LEU A 8 -3.60 -0.49 15.56
CA LEU A 8 -5.02 -0.35 15.24
C LEU A 8 -5.66 0.74 16.09
N THR A 9 -6.42 1.62 15.44
CA THR A 9 -7.19 2.65 16.14
C THR A 9 -8.42 2.03 16.80
N PRO A 10 -8.69 2.35 18.09
CA PRO A 10 -9.93 1.92 18.74
C PRO A 10 -11.12 2.85 18.45
N TYR A 11 -10.90 3.98 17.73
CA TYR A 11 -11.89 5.05 17.57
C TYR A 11 -12.32 5.29 16.13
N ASN A 12 -11.38 5.24 15.18
CA ASN A 12 -11.55 5.88 13.87
C ASN A 12 -11.82 4.84 12.78
N TYR A 13 -12.85 4.04 12.98
CA TYR A 13 -13.29 3.03 12.01
C TYR A 13 -14.78 2.69 12.24
N THR A 14 -15.35 2.00 11.28
CA THR A 14 -16.65 1.35 11.45
C THR A 14 -16.45 -0.15 11.21
N ALA A 15 -16.79 -0.95 12.23
CA ALA A 15 -16.77 -2.41 12.08
C ALA A 15 -17.80 -2.82 11.01
N MET A 16 -17.39 -3.74 10.16
CA MET A 16 -18.24 -4.24 9.08
C MET A 16 -18.29 -5.77 9.08
N SER A 17 -19.44 -6.33 8.74
CA SER A 17 -19.58 -7.73 8.36
C SER A 17 -19.53 -7.86 6.83
N ASN A 18 -18.69 -8.77 6.34
CA ASN A 18 -18.61 -9.09 4.89
C ASN A 18 -18.20 -7.94 3.96
N LYS A 19 -17.33 -7.02 4.42
CA LYS A 19 -16.76 -6.00 3.55
C LYS A 19 -16.02 -6.65 2.37
N LYS A 20 -16.33 -6.18 1.16
CA LYS A 20 -15.58 -6.54 -0.05
C LYS A 20 -14.70 -5.39 -0.45
N ASN A 21 -13.40 -5.61 -0.44
CA ASN A 21 -12.43 -4.63 -0.92
C ASN A 21 -12.34 -4.72 -2.44
N LEU A 22 -12.89 -3.74 -3.13
CA LEU A 22 -12.93 -3.67 -4.59
C LEU A 22 -11.93 -2.65 -5.15
N TYR A 23 -11.46 -1.72 -4.31
CA TYR A 23 -10.58 -0.63 -4.70
C TYR A 23 -9.44 -0.47 -3.69
N ILE A 24 -8.29 0.01 -4.19
CA ILE A 24 -7.22 0.59 -3.37
C ILE A 24 -7.15 2.07 -3.72
N VAL A 25 -7.24 2.93 -2.71
CA VAL A 25 -7.21 4.39 -2.88
C VAL A 25 -5.92 4.94 -2.29
N ILE A 26 -5.13 5.59 -3.13
CA ILE A 26 -3.86 6.22 -2.75
C ILE A 26 -4.12 7.65 -2.31
N HIS A 27 -3.53 7.98 -1.15
CA HIS A 27 -3.56 9.30 -0.52
C HIS A 27 -2.15 9.77 -0.18
N TYR A 28 -2.04 10.99 0.29
CA TYR A 28 -0.84 11.51 0.94
C TYR A 28 -1.20 12.15 2.29
N VAL A 29 -0.31 12.04 3.25
CA VAL A 29 -0.56 12.50 4.63
C VAL A 29 -0.80 14.03 4.72
N GLY A 30 -0.32 14.82 3.77
CA GLY A 30 -0.49 16.27 3.77
C GLY A 30 0.29 17.01 4.87
N ALA A 31 1.14 16.30 5.60
CA ALA A 31 2.05 16.81 6.64
C ALA A 31 3.34 16.01 6.63
N VAL A 32 4.47 16.64 6.97
CA VAL A 32 5.75 15.91 7.11
C VAL A 32 5.71 15.13 8.43
N SER A 33 5.54 13.81 8.31
CA SER A 33 5.43 12.89 9.45
C SER A 33 5.85 11.49 9.03
N THR A 34 6.10 10.59 9.99
CA THR A 34 6.39 9.18 9.74
C THR A 34 5.11 8.34 9.75
N ALA A 35 5.15 7.16 9.12
CA ALA A 35 4.03 6.22 9.14
C ALA A 35 3.68 5.80 10.59
N LYS A 36 4.68 5.57 11.44
CA LYS A 36 4.50 5.27 12.86
C LYS A 36 3.78 6.39 13.60
N ASN A 37 4.23 7.64 13.42
CA ASN A 37 3.63 8.78 14.12
C ASN A 37 2.18 8.99 13.70
N ASN A 38 1.86 8.81 12.41
CA ASN A 38 0.48 8.87 11.94
C ASN A 38 -0.38 7.75 12.55
N ALA A 39 0.09 6.50 12.54
CA ALA A 39 -0.64 5.38 13.15
C ALA A 39 -0.89 5.61 14.65
N VAL A 40 0.10 6.13 15.39
CA VAL A 40 -0.05 6.50 16.81
C VAL A 40 -1.05 7.65 16.98
N TYR A 41 -0.97 8.69 16.16
CA TYR A 41 -1.88 9.84 16.22
C TYR A 41 -3.35 9.41 16.02
N TYR A 42 -3.62 8.61 15.00
CA TYR A 42 -4.97 8.10 14.73
C TYR A 42 -5.46 7.08 15.76
N ALA A 43 -4.56 6.45 16.51
CA ALA A 43 -4.91 5.55 17.61
C ALA A 43 -5.09 6.24 18.96
N SER A 44 -4.65 7.50 19.12
CA SER A 44 -4.65 8.22 20.40
C SER A 44 -5.91 9.04 20.66
N GLN A 45 -6.70 9.34 19.62
CA GLN A 45 -7.85 10.23 19.76
C GLN A 45 -8.94 9.94 18.72
N LYS A 46 -10.14 10.42 18.99
CA LYS A 46 -11.26 10.34 18.06
C LYS A 46 -11.15 11.46 17.03
N LEU A 47 -11.11 11.06 15.76
CA LEU A 47 -11.03 11.92 14.59
C LEU A 47 -12.18 11.59 13.62
N ASN A 48 -12.41 12.46 12.64
CA ASN A 48 -13.41 12.21 11.59
C ASN A 48 -12.78 11.69 10.29
N ALA A 49 -11.59 11.12 10.39
CA ALA A 49 -10.82 10.54 9.28
C ALA A 49 -9.97 9.39 9.77
N SER A 50 -9.62 8.47 8.85
CA SER A 50 -8.66 7.40 9.09
C SER A 50 -8.18 6.82 7.76
N ALA A 51 -7.15 5.96 7.83
CA ALA A 51 -6.70 5.14 6.71
C ALA A 51 -6.46 3.71 7.18
N HIS A 52 -6.40 2.76 6.24
CA HIS A 52 -6.02 1.39 6.60
C HIS A 52 -4.53 1.29 6.85
N TYR A 53 -3.73 1.96 6.02
CA TYR A 53 -2.28 1.90 6.08
C TYR A 53 -1.64 3.27 5.99
N PHE A 54 -0.51 3.43 6.69
CA PHE A 54 0.45 4.51 6.53
C PHE A 54 1.78 3.92 6.09
N VAL A 55 2.42 4.55 5.10
CA VAL A 55 3.68 4.07 4.50
C VAL A 55 4.70 5.20 4.45
N ASP A 56 5.91 4.93 4.91
CA ASP A 56 7.07 5.80 4.76
C ASP A 56 8.29 5.03 4.19
N GLU A 57 9.45 5.67 4.14
CA GLU A 57 10.68 5.11 3.63
C GLU A 57 11.19 3.90 4.42
N THR A 58 10.76 3.70 5.67
CA THR A 58 11.31 2.71 6.60
C THR A 58 10.28 1.74 7.16
N SER A 59 8.99 2.03 7.04
CA SER A 59 7.94 1.26 7.71
C SER A 59 6.58 1.30 7.02
N ILE A 60 5.80 0.24 7.26
CA ILE A 60 4.38 0.13 6.89
C ILE A 60 3.59 -0.14 8.18
N TRP A 61 2.59 0.69 8.45
CA TRP A 61 1.74 0.58 9.64
C TRP A 61 0.28 0.40 9.26
N GLN A 62 -0.35 -0.67 9.77
CA GLN A 62 -1.79 -0.87 9.66
C GLN A 62 -2.49 -0.19 10.85
N SER A 63 -3.42 0.73 10.56
CA SER A 63 -4.21 1.49 11.53
C SER A 63 -5.68 1.06 11.59
N VAL A 64 -6.23 0.52 10.50
CA VAL A 64 -7.57 -0.08 10.44
C VAL A 64 -7.45 -1.43 9.76
N LYS A 65 -8.18 -2.43 10.22
CA LYS A 65 -8.18 -3.76 9.58
C LYS A 65 -8.82 -3.69 8.19
N ASP A 66 -8.40 -4.58 7.28
CA ASP A 66 -8.94 -4.61 5.91
C ASP A 66 -10.44 -4.90 5.85
N GLU A 67 -10.93 -5.70 6.78
CA GLU A 67 -12.34 -6.06 6.91
C GLU A 67 -13.23 -4.95 7.49
N ASP A 68 -12.64 -3.92 8.09
CA ASP A 68 -13.35 -2.78 8.64
C ASP A 68 -13.36 -1.59 7.66
N ARG A 69 -14.26 -0.64 7.87
CA ARG A 69 -14.33 0.59 7.08
C ARG A 69 -13.49 1.68 7.72
N SER A 70 -12.42 2.11 7.07
CA SER A 70 -11.77 3.39 7.39
C SER A 70 -12.46 4.56 6.69
N TRP A 71 -12.24 5.77 7.18
CA TRP A 71 -12.90 7.00 6.71
C TRP A 71 -11.89 7.85 5.93
N HIS A 72 -11.66 7.52 4.64
CA HIS A 72 -10.56 8.10 3.84
C HIS A 72 -10.98 8.75 2.53
N CYS A 73 -12.04 8.28 1.87
CA CYS A 73 -12.45 8.79 0.57
C CYS A 73 -13.93 9.21 0.51
N GLY A 74 -14.54 9.45 1.67
CA GLY A 74 -15.86 10.02 1.76
C GLY A 74 -15.88 11.52 1.49
N GLY A 75 -17.09 12.08 1.39
CA GLY A 75 -17.33 13.50 1.20
C GLY A 75 -17.89 13.84 -0.18
N GLY A 76 -18.20 15.11 -0.37
CA GLY A 76 -18.69 15.63 -1.64
C GLY A 76 -17.60 15.87 -2.66
N LEU A 77 -17.98 16.26 -3.86
CA LEU A 77 -17.07 16.67 -4.93
C LEU A 77 -16.26 17.89 -4.51
N GLN A 78 -14.99 17.89 -4.86
CA GLN A 78 -14.01 18.93 -4.58
C GLN A 78 -13.29 19.33 -5.88
N GLY A 79 -13.92 20.12 -6.72
CA GLY A 79 -13.35 20.55 -7.99
C GLY A 79 -14.14 20.01 -9.19
N ASN A 80 -13.75 20.45 -10.38
CA ASN A 80 -14.47 20.17 -11.63
C ASN A 80 -13.87 19.00 -12.41
N ASN A 81 -12.70 18.50 -12.01
CA ASN A 81 -11.97 17.45 -12.70
C ASN A 81 -11.69 16.26 -11.76
N GLY A 82 -11.33 15.14 -12.30
CA GLY A 82 -11.19 13.89 -11.55
C GLY A 82 -12.57 13.27 -11.31
N HIS A 83 -12.77 12.67 -10.15
CA HIS A 83 -14.02 12.11 -9.63
C HIS A 83 -14.74 11.07 -10.51
N THR A 84 -14.04 10.42 -11.44
CA THR A 84 -14.59 9.34 -12.29
C THR A 84 -15.22 8.21 -11.47
N PHE A 85 -14.73 7.96 -10.25
CA PHE A 85 -15.23 6.94 -9.34
C PHE A 85 -16.12 7.48 -8.23
N HIS A 86 -16.64 8.71 -8.37
CA HIS A 86 -17.54 9.30 -7.37
C HIS A 86 -18.83 8.48 -7.24
N GLY A 87 -19.20 8.14 -6.01
CA GLY A 87 -20.36 7.27 -5.75
C GLY A 87 -20.16 5.78 -6.05
N ILE A 88 -19.08 5.42 -6.76
CA ILE A 88 -18.72 4.04 -7.11
C ILE A 88 -17.71 3.48 -6.10
N CYS A 89 -16.59 4.16 -5.91
CA CYS A 89 -15.64 3.87 -4.85
C CYS A 89 -16.05 4.61 -3.57
N THR A 90 -16.14 3.89 -2.47
CA THR A 90 -16.56 4.41 -1.16
C THR A 90 -15.67 3.85 -0.06
N ASN A 91 -15.75 4.42 1.14
CA ASN A 91 -15.09 3.87 2.33
C ASN A 91 -15.47 2.40 2.62
N SER A 92 -16.66 1.96 2.17
CA SER A 92 -17.19 0.61 2.46
C SER A 92 -16.67 -0.47 1.51
N ASN A 93 -16.07 -0.10 0.38
CA ASN A 93 -15.57 -1.05 -0.62
C ASN A 93 -14.12 -0.81 -1.04
N SER A 94 -13.37 -0.06 -0.24
CA SER A 94 -11.98 0.30 -0.55
C SER A 94 -11.03 0.16 0.63
N ILE A 95 -9.75 0.11 0.30
CA ILE A 95 -8.62 0.20 1.23
C ILE A 95 -7.90 1.53 0.96
N GLY A 96 -7.79 2.38 1.97
CA GLY A 96 -7.04 3.63 1.88
C GLY A 96 -5.60 3.47 2.35
N ILE A 97 -4.64 3.95 1.54
CA ILE A 97 -3.20 3.98 1.84
C ILE A 97 -2.73 5.41 1.84
N GLU A 98 -2.21 5.87 2.96
CA GLU A 98 -1.60 7.19 3.16
C GLU A 98 -0.08 7.10 3.00
N MET A 99 0.43 7.70 1.95
CA MET A 99 1.87 7.84 1.72
C MET A 99 2.41 9.05 2.48
N CYS A 100 3.46 8.86 3.26
CA CYS A 100 4.15 9.97 3.93
C CYS A 100 4.94 10.80 2.92
N VAL A 101 4.87 12.11 3.08
CA VAL A 101 5.47 13.09 2.16
C VAL A 101 6.57 13.89 2.82
N LYS A 102 7.42 14.47 1.99
CA LYS A 102 8.38 15.52 2.34
C LYS A 102 8.01 16.80 1.59
N LYS A 103 8.71 17.87 1.93
CA LYS A 103 8.65 19.16 1.20
C LYS A 103 10.00 19.53 0.64
N THR A 104 10.00 20.06 -0.57
CA THR A 104 11.17 20.74 -1.13
C THR A 104 11.43 22.07 -0.41
N SER A 105 12.55 22.71 -0.66
CA SER A 105 12.84 24.07 -0.17
C SER A 105 11.86 25.11 -0.70
N SER A 106 11.24 24.87 -1.88
CA SER A 106 10.16 25.69 -2.46
C SER A 106 8.77 25.40 -1.88
N GLY A 107 8.66 24.41 -0.99
CA GLY A 107 7.40 24.04 -0.31
C GLY A 107 6.53 23.05 -1.06
N GLU A 108 6.99 22.47 -2.17
CA GLU A 108 6.28 21.48 -2.95
C GLU A 108 6.32 20.09 -2.29
N TRP A 109 5.21 19.39 -2.34
CA TRP A 109 5.12 18.03 -1.82
C TRP A 109 5.75 17.02 -2.77
N TYR A 110 6.54 16.08 -2.22
CA TYR A 110 7.08 14.94 -2.96
C TYR A 110 7.12 13.68 -2.10
N PHE A 111 7.22 12.53 -2.76
CA PHE A 111 7.47 11.26 -2.11
C PHE A 111 8.94 10.87 -2.24
N GLU A 112 9.53 10.43 -1.14
CA GLU A 112 10.83 9.76 -1.19
C GLU A 112 10.72 8.48 -2.02
N GLY A 113 11.74 8.20 -2.84
CA GLY A 113 11.75 7.03 -3.71
C GLY A 113 11.47 5.73 -2.95
N LYS A 114 11.98 5.62 -1.71
CA LYS A 114 11.77 4.44 -0.87
C LYS A 114 10.34 4.33 -0.35
N THR A 115 9.67 5.44 -0.06
CA THR A 115 8.23 5.45 0.27
C THR A 115 7.41 4.93 -0.91
N VAL A 116 7.75 5.34 -2.12
CA VAL A 116 7.08 4.85 -3.34
C VAL A 116 7.29 3.35 -3.53
N GLU A 117 8.51 2.84 -3.39
CA GLU A 117 8.82 1.41 -3.48
C GLU A 117 8.04 0.58 -2.46
N ASN A 118 8.04 1.01 -1.19
CA ASN A 118 7.31 0.33 -0.11
C ASN A 118 5.80 0.35 -0.37
N THR A 119 5.28 1.44 -0.94
CA THR A 119 3.86 1.54 -1.30
C THR A 119 3.52 0.61 -2.46
N ILE A 120 4.37 0.53 -3.48
CA ILE A 120 4.19 -0.41 -4.61
C ILE A 120 4.16 -1.86 -4.09
N ASP A 121 5.07 -2.24 -3.22
CA ASP A 121 5.10 -3.57 -2.62
C ASP A 121 3.80 -3.85 -1.84
N LEU A 122 3.32 -2.90 -1.03
CA LEU A 122 2.06 -3.02 -0.29
C LEU A 122 0.85 -3.12 -1.21
N VAL A 123 0.78 -2.26 -2.24
CA VAL A 123 -0.33 -2.27 -3.21
C VAL A 123 -0.38 -3.60 -3.95
N LYS A 124 0.74 -4.12 -4.45
CA LYS A 124 0.81 -5.44 -5.09
C LYS A 124 0.30 -6.55 -4.16
N TYR A 125 0.74 -6.54 -2.89
CA TYR A 125 0.25 -7.48 -1.87
C TYR A 125 -1.26 -7.40 -1.69
N LEU A 126 -1.83 -6.19 -1.55
CA LEU A 126 -3.27 -6.01 -1.35
C LEU A 126 -4.09 -6.33 -2.60
N MET A 127 -3.58 -6.02 -3.79
CA MET A 127 -4.19 -6.40 -5.07
C MET A 127 -4.41 -7.91 -5.13
N GLN A 128 -3.39 -8.69 -4.82
CA GLN A 128 -3.53 -10.15 -4.82
C GLN A 128 -4.42 -10.64 -3.67
N LYS A 129 -4.15 -10.20 -2.44
CA LYS A 129 -4.90 -10.63 -1.24
C LYS A 129 -6.41 -10.48 -1.40
N HIS A 130 -6.83 -9.41 -2.07
CA HIS A 130 -8.24 -9.06 -2.24
C HIS A 130 -8.76 -9.22 -3.68
N ASN A 131 -7.93 -9.74 -4.58
CA ASN A 131 -8.24 -9.90 -6.01
C ASN A 131 -8.68 -8.57 -6.65
N ILE A 132 -7.94 -7.50 -6.38
CA ILE A 132 -8.21 -6.15 -6.90
C ILE A 132 -7.38 -5.93 -8.17
N PRO A 133 -8.01 -5.72 -9.33
CA PRO A 133 -7.29 -5.47 -10.56
C PRO A 133 -6.67 -4.06 -10.59
N ILE A 134 -5.67 -3.87 -11.43
CA ILE A 134 -4.88 -2.63 -11.46
C ILE A 134 -5.67 -1.38 -11.83
N ASP A 135 -6.73 -1.50 -12.61
CA ASP A 135 -7.63 -0.39 -12.96
C ASP A 135 -8.44 0.12 -11.77
N ARG A 136 -8.51 -0.67 -10.68
CA ARG A 136 -9.13 -0.30 -9.42
C ARG A 136 -8.14 0.15 -8.33
N VAL A 137 -6.88 0.34 -8.69
CA VAL A 137 -5.93 1.12 -7.90
C VAL A 137 -6.03 2.56 -8.38
N ILE A 138 -6.58 3.44 -7.56
CA ILE A 138 -7.00 4.80 -7.91
C ILE A 138 -6.51 5.83 -6.89
N ARG A 139 -6.59 7.10 -7.22
CA ARG A 139 -6.27 8.22 -6.32
C ARG A 139 -7.54 8.71 -5.60
N HIS A 140 -7.39 9.38 -4.48
CA HIS A 140 -8.51 10.13 -3.90
C HIS A 140 -9.05 11.20 -4.87
N TYR A 141 -8.16 11.78 -5.69
CA TYR A 141 -8.54 12.65 -6.81
C TYR A 141 -9.58 12.01 -7.73
N ASP A 142 -9.42 10.74 -8.05
CA ASP A 142 -10.34 10.00 -8.93
C ASP A 142 -11.70 9.72 -8.27
N VAL A 143 -11.81 9.89 -6.95
CA VAL A 143 -13.07 9.70 -6.20
C VAL A 143 -13.83 11.02 -5.99
N THR A 144 -13.12 12.10 -5.61
CA THR A 144 -13.79 13.36 -5.21
C THR A 144 -13.29 14.60 -5.94
N GLY A 145 -12.26 14.51 -6.77
CA GLY A 145 -11.58 15.67 -7.35
C GLY A 145 -10.64 16.40 -6.39
N LYS A 146 -10.48 15.89 -5.15
CA LYS A 146 -9.55 16.46 -4.18
C LYS A 146 -8.12 16.40 -4.70
N ASN A 147 -7.33 17.44 -4.47
CA ASN A 147 -5.88 17.43 -4.76
C ASN A 147 -5.14 16.44 -3.83
N CYS A 148 -5.39 15.14 -4.03
CA CYS A 148 -4.87 14.04 -3.20
C CYS A 148 -4.73 12.74 -4.01
N PRO A 149 -3.54 12.12 -4.01
CA PRO A 149 -2.29 12.64 -3.42
C PRO A 149 -1.68 13.76 -4.29
N ALA A 150 -1.31 14.87 -3.69
CA ALA A 150 -0.84 16.04 -4.44
C ALA A 150 0.30 15.73 -5.44
N PRO A 151 1.34 14.91 -5.09
CA PRO A 151 2.40 14.56 -6.04
C PRO A 151 1.94 13.70 -7.24
N TYR A 152 0.76 13.09 -7.18
CA TYR A 152 0.24 12.18 -8.22
C TYR A 152 -1.07 12.66 -8.85
N VAL A 153 -1.49 13.90 -8.64
CA VAL A 153 -2.61 14.48 -9.40
C VAL A 153 -2.19 14.71 -10.87
N ASP A 154 -0.90 14.93 -11.10
CA ASP A 154 -0.31 14.90 -12.44
C ASP A 154 -0.46 13.50 -13.07
N GLU A 155 -1.01 13.46 -14.30
CA GLU A 155 -1.32 12.21 -15.00
C GLU A 155 -0.06 11.44 -15.41
N ILE A 156 1.06 12.12 -15.68
CA ILE A 156 2.33 11.48 -16.06
C ILE A 156 2.93 10.77 -14.86
N ALA A 157 2.99 11.48 -13.71
CA ALA A 157 3.48 10.89 -12.47
C ALA A 157 2.60 9.72 -11.99
N TRP A 158 1.28 9.83 -12.16
CA TRP A 158 0.36 8.75 -11.84
C TRP A 158 0.51 7.55 -12.76
N ALA A 159 0.66 7.77 -14.08
CA ALA A 159 0.89 6.71 -15.05
C ALA A 159 2.21 5.96 -14.77
N ASP A 160 3.28 6.67 -14.36
CA ASP A 160 4.53 6.03 -13.96
C ASP A 160 4.35 5.15 -12.72
N PHE A 161 3.66 5.65 -11.68
CA PHE A 161 3.32 4.84 -10.51
C PHE A 161 2.54 3.58 -10.91
N LYS A 162 1.52 3.70 -11.75
CA LYS A 162 0.72 2.56 -12.24
C LYS A 162 1.56 1.57 -13.04
N LYS A 163 2.44 2.04 -13.91
CA LYS A 163 3.37 1.20 -14.67
C LYS A 163 4.23 0.35 -13.75
N ARG A 164 4.78 0.93 -12.69
CA ARG A 164 5.62 0.21 -11.70
C ARG A 164 4.85 -0.88 -10.95
N LEU A 165 3.52 -0.81 -10.85
CA LEU A 165 2.69 -1.89 -10.30
C LEU A 165 2.67 -3.14 -11.19
N THR A 166 2.88 -3.00 -12.51
CA THR A 166 2.94 -4.12 -13.45
C THR A 166 4.35 -4.70 -13.62
N GLU A 167 5.37 -3.96 -13.22
CA GLU A 167 6.75 -4.40 -13.33
C GLU A 167 7.04 -5.56 -12.37
N THR A 168 7.67 -6.59 -12.88
CA THR A 168 8.11 -7.73 -12.08
C THR A 168 9.41 -7.36 -11.37
N LYS A 169 9.41 -7.37 -10.03
CA LYS A 169 10.62 -7.13 -9.26
C LYS A 169 11.63 -8.27 -9.49
N GLU A 170 12.89 -7.92 -9.78
CA GLU A 170 13.95 -8.94 -9.78
C GLU A 170 14.13 -9.54 -8.37
N LEU A 171 14.26 -10.86 -8.33
CA LEU A 171 14.49 -11.61 -7.08
C LEU A 171 15.99 -11.66 -6.80
N THR A 172 16.53 -10.59 -6.24
CA THR A 172 17.97 -10.44 -6.02
C THR A 172 18.42 -10.69 -4.59
N THR A 173 17.50 -10.64 -3.63
CA THR A 173 17.80 -10.84 -2.21
C THR A 173 16.99 -11.98 -1.60
N PRO A 174 17.48 -12.62 -0.50
CA PRO A 174 16.68 -13.58 0.26
C PRO A 174 15.31 -13.04 0.66
N ASN A 175 15.24 -11.78 1.06
CA ASN A 175 13.99 -11.14 1.46
C ASN A 175 12.98 -11.03 0.31
N ASP A 176 13.43 -10.72 -0.91
CA ASP A 176 12.55 -10.66 -2.10
C ASP A 176 11.97 -12.04 -2.42
N ILE A 177 12.81 -13.07 -2.34
CA ILE A 177 12.43 -14.46 -2.63
C ILE A 177 11.44 -14.99 -1.59
N VAL A 178 11.76 -14.84 -0.31
CA VAL A 178 10.90 -15.32 0.79
C VAL A 178 9.58 -14.57 0.80
N TRP A 179 9.60 -13.25 0.53
CA TRP A 179 8.38 -12.48 0.41
C TRP A 179 7.48 -13.02 -0.70
N GLU A 180 8.02 -13.28 -1.89
CA GLU A 180 7.22 -13.78 -3.01
C GLU A 180 6.72 -15.21 -2.78
N LEU A 181 7.49 -16.07 -2.13
CA LEU A 181 7.05 -17.42 -1.76
C LEU A 181 5.91 -17.39 -0.73
N GLY A 182 6.01 -16.54 0.28
CA GLY A 182 4.94 -16.33 1.25
C GLY A 182 3.70 -15.71 0.62
N TYR A 183 3.90 -14.74 -0.26
CA TYR A 183 2.89 -14.09 -1.05
C TYR A 183 2.09 -15.08 -1.94
N ARG A 184 2.77 -16.04 -2.58
CA ARG A 184 2.13 -17.10 -3.37
C ARG A 184 1.55 -18.24 -2.52
N GLY A 185 1.64 -18.15 -1.20
CA GLY A 185 1.17 -19.19 -0.28
C GLY A 185 1.98 -20.48 -0.30
N ILE A 186 3.19 -20.44 -0.88
CA ILE A 186 4.07 -21.63 -1.01
C ILE A 186 4.78 -21.91 0.32
N VAL A 187 5.08 -20.89 1.08
CA VAL A 187 5.75 -20.94 2.38
C VAL A 187 4.92 -20.21 3.42
N SER A 188 4.58 -20.91 4.51
CA SER A 188 3.87 -20.32 5.65
C SER A 188 4.80 -19.71 6.70
N ASP A 189 5.98 -20.32 6.91
CA ASP A 189 7.02 -19.80 7.81
C ASP A 189 8.04 -18.95 7.05
N THR A 190 7.64 -17.75 6.71
CA THR A 190 8.52 -16.80 6.01
C THR A 190 9.68 -16.30 6.89
N LYS A 191 9.51 -16.25 8.23
CA LYS A 191 10.56 -15.79 9.14
C LYS A 191 11.67 -16.83 9.27
N GLY A 192 11.33 -18.10 9.47
CA GLY A 192 12.30 -19.19 9.53
C GLY A 192 13.06 -19.36 8.23
N MET A 193 12.37 -19.35 7.09
CA MET A 193 13.01 -19.43 5.78
C MET A 193 13.94 -18.24 5.49
N LEU A 194 13.56 -17.04 5.87
CA LEU A 194 14.42 -15.85 5.71
C LEU A 194 15.68 -15.94 6.58
N ALA A 195 15.56 -16.41 7.83
CA ALA A 195 16.71 -16.62 8.70
C ALA A 195 17.70 -17.61 8.09
N GLU A 196 17.23 -18.78 7.63
CA GLU A 196 18.06 -19.79 6.98
C GLU A 196 18.75 -19.27 5.70
N MET A 197 18.04 -18.52 4.87
CA MET A 197 18.62 -17.92 3.65
C MET A 197 19.64 -16.83 3.95
N ASN A 198 19.47 -16.05 5.04
CA ASN A 198 20.44 -15.03 5.44
C ASN A 198 21.72 -15.65 6.04
N GLU A 199 21.61 -16.77 6.75
CA GLU A 199 22.77 -17.53 7.23
C GLU A 199 23.58 -18.15 6.08
N ASN A 200 22.92 -18.52 4.99
CA ASN A 200 23.57 -19.10 3.81
C ASN A 200 23.02 -18.49 2.50
N PRO A 201 23.35 -17.25 2.16
CA PRO A 201 22.77 -16.53 1.02
C PRO A 201 23.13 -17.10 -0.36
N ASN A 202 24.13 -17.98 -0.44
CA ASN A 202 24.52 -18.72 -1.65
C ASN A 202 24.19 -20.20 -1.56
N GLY A 203 23.42 -20.59 -0.55
CA GLY A 203 23.05 -21.98 -0.30
C GLY A 203 22.07 -22.55 -1.32
N ARG A 204 21.95 -23.87 -1.28
CA ARG A 204 21.06 -24.63 -2.18
C ARG A 204 19.60 -24.15 -2.08
N LEU A 205 19.12 -23.80 -0.87
CA LEU A 205 17.76 -23.32 -0.65
C LEU A 205 17.49 -22.02 -1.41
N TYR A 206 18.41 -21.05 -1.29
CA TYR A 206 18.31 -19.76 -2.01
C TYR A 206 18.23 -19.98 -3.53
N TRP A 207 19.12 -20.81 -4.07
CA TRP A 207 19.17 -21.07 -5.49
C TRP A 207 17.92 -21.81 -6.01
N LEU A 208 17.44 -22.83 -5.29
CA LEU A 208 16.23 -23.58 -5.66
C LEU A 208 14.99 -22.70 -5.61
N ALA A 209 14.82 -21.92 -4.55
CA ALA A 209 13.69 -21.03 -4.38
C ALA A 209 13.63 -19.96 -5.51
N ARG A 210 14.77 -19.35 -5.83
CA ARG A 210 14.88 -18.38 -6.92
C ARG A 210 14.55 -18.99 -8.27
N LYS A 211 15.03 -20.20 -8.55
CA LYS A 211 14.77 -20.91 -9.81
C LYS A 211 13.28 -21.32 -9.93
N ALA A 212 12.70 -21.81 -8.85
CA ALA A 212 11.28 -22.19 -8.81
C ALA A 212 10.37 -20.97 -9.07
N LEU A 213 10.64 -19.84 -8.42
CA LEU A 213 9.88 -18.60 -8.62
C LEU A 213 10.04 -18.05 -10.05
N LYS A 214 11.25 -18.11 -10.61
CA LYS A 214 11.45 -17.73 -12.02
C LYS A 214 10.59 -18.58 -12.95
N TYR A 215 10.60 -19.91 -12.76
CA TYR A 215 9.79 -20.84 -13.54
C TYR A 215 8.29 -20.51 -13.43
N MET A 216 7.79 -20.27 -12.21
CA MET A 216 6.38 -19.92 -11.98
C MET A 216 5.98 -18.62 -12.68
N ARG A 217 6.83 -17.60 -12.61
CA ARG A 217 6.56 -16.31 -13.28
C ARG A 217 6.50 -16.39 -14.81
N GLU A 218 7.20 -17.35 -15.38
CA GLU A 218 7.22 -17.58 -16.83
C GLU A 218 6.03 -18.41 -17.32
N HIS A 219 5.26 -19.05 -16.39
CA HIS A 219 4.17 -19.97 -16.73
C HIS A 219 2.83 -19.62 -16.05
N ASP A 220 2.75 -18.49 -15.33
CA ASP A 220 1.50 -17.87 -14.87
C ASP A 220 0.90 -16.98 -15.97
#